data_4f14f1860ddf2fbd749fce9bda0a0a00
#
_entry.id   4f14f1860ddf2fbd749fce9bda0a0a00
#
_cell.length_a   1.000
_cell.length_b   1.000
_cell.length_c   1.000
_cell.angle_alpha   90.00
_cell.angle_beta   90.00
_cell.angle_gamma   90.00
#
_symmetry.space_group_name_H-M   'P 1'
#
loop_
_entity.id
_entity.type
_entity.pdbx_description
1 polymer ?
#
loop_
_entity_poly.entity_id
_entity_poly.type
_entity_poly.pdbx_seq_one_letter_code
_entity_poly.pdbx_strand_id
1 'polypeptide(L)'
;MTDTTQDFNTQLIDELLKERKRDRRMGLVKSGLVTLVAVAYLGFAAMMTGLPFMAEAPAGDFAAVVKVSGEIGAGKEASYANLAPLLKKAFETSNAKGVVLLINSPGGTPVQASLIHDYIVELKTKHQKPVIAVGEDMLTSGAYLIAVAADTIVANRSTVAGSIGVISAGFGFTGLMEKLGIERRVATAGESKNLLDPFGPRTETDVVRQKALLEAIHAHFKDTVTQDRGERLNLETAGLFEGAVWTGDQAVAVGVIDELGNLQGAVKKHFGVDETVVLAPQKPMFSALLKGFSLSVSDALVQTLAPRGPQALYYTER
;
A
#
# COMPACT_ATOMS: atom_id res chain seq x y z
N MET A 1 37.09 -73.88 16.02
CA MET A 1 36.79 -72.93 14.93
C MET A 1 35.63 -71.96 15.27
N THR A 2 34.90 -72.10 16.35
CA THR A 2 33.74 -71.27 16.75
C THR A 2 34.09 -70.05 17.56
N ASP A 3 35.25 -70.00 18.24
CA ASP A 3 35.66 -68.95 19.17
C ASP A 3 36.18 -67.68 18.44
N THR A 4 36.90 -67.83 17.34
CA THR A 4 37.52 -66.76 16.55
C THR A 4 36.52 -65.96 15.77
N THR A 5 35.37 -66.55 15.36
CA THR A 5 34.31 -65.90 14.59
C THR A 5 33.42 -65.06 15.50
N GLN A 6 33.27 -65.47 16.75
CA GLN A 6 32.44 -64.73 17.74
C GLN A 6 33.19 -63.49 18.24
N ASP A 7 34.52 -63.56 18.39
CA ASP A 7 35.34 -62.41 18.76
C ASP A 7 35.43 -61.35 17.66
N PHE A 8 35.51 -61.77 16.38
CA PHE A 8 35.47 -60.87 15.22
C PHE A 8 34.13 -60.14 15.11
N ASN A 9 33.02 -60.84 15.30
CA ASN A 9 31.69 -60.18 15.23
C ASN A 9 31.50 -59.19 16.37
N THR A 10 32.03 -59.48 17.59
CA THR A 10 31.95 -58.57 18.72
C THR A 10 32.76 -57.28 18.48
N GLN A 11 33.95 -57.41 17.90
CA GLN A 11 34.78 -56.24 17.53
C GLN A 11 34.18 -55.42 16.45
N LEU A 12 33.54 -56.02 15.40
CA LEU A 12 32.86 -55.32 14.34
C LEU A 12 31.64 -54.55 14.87
N ILE A 13 30.86 -55.14 15.78
CA ILE A 13 29.72 -54.47 16.42
C ILE A 13 30.21 -53.28 17.25
N ASP A 14 31.29 -53.43 18.01
CA ASP A 14 31.85 -52.32 18.80
C ASP A 14 32.37 -51.15 17.92
N GLU A 15 33.01 -51.45 16.79
CA GLU A 15 33.42 -50.43 15.82
C GLU A 15 32.21 -49.72 15.22
N LEU A 16 31.19 -50.43 14.79
CA LEU A 16 29.95 -49.86 14.25
C LEU A 16 29.20 -48.98 15.27
N LEU A 17 29.20 -49.41 16.55
CA LEU A 17 28.62 -48.62 17.63
C LEU A 17 29.43 -47.36 17.94
N LYS A 18 30.76 -47.41 17.87
CA LYS A 18 31.65 -46.23 17.98
C LYS A 18 31.45 -45.27 16.82
N GLU A 19 31.34 -45.75 15.60
CA GLU A 19 31.05 -44.94 14.41
C GLU A 19 29.68 -44.26 14.53
N ARG A 20 28.60 -44.99 14.88
CA ARG A 20 27.29 -44.39 15.10
C ARG A 20 27.27 -43.33 16.21
N LYS A 21 28.02 -43.54 17.29
CA LYS A 21 28.15 -42.53 18.36
C LYS A 21 28.91 -41.29 17.89
N ARG A 22 29.95 -41.47 17.05
CA ARG A 22 30.72 -40.37 16.47
C ARG A 22 29.84 -39.56 15.48
N ASP A 23 29.09 -40.24 14.62
CA ASP A 23 28.23 -39.61 13.65
C ASP A 23 27.07 -38.87 14.32
N ARG A 24 26.46 -39.40 15.38
CA ARG A 24 25.47 -38.71 16.20
C ARG A 24 26.04 -37.45 16.87
N ARG A 25 27.26 -37.56 17.45
CA ARG A 25 27.92 -36.38 18.05
C ARG A 25 28.25 -35.33 16.99
N MET A 26 28.74 -35.74 15.83
CA MET A 26 29.05 -34.86 14.72
C MET A 26 27.76 -34.22 14.13
N GLY A 27 26.67 -34.95 14.05
CA GLY A 27 25.34 -34.44 13.68
C GLY A 27 24.85 -33.37 14.65
N LEU A 28 24.95 -33.60 15.95
CA LEU A 28 24.60 -32.64 16.99
C LEU A 28 25.46 -31.36 16.95
N VAL A 29 26.78 -31.52 16.73
CA VAL A 29 27.70 -30.37 16.60
C VAL A 29 27.39 -29.55 15.35
N LYS A 30 27.15 -30.23 14.21
CA LYS A 30 26.75 -29.54 12.97
C LYS A 30 25.42 -28.82 13.12
N SER A 31 24.41 -29.46 13.73
CA SER A 31 23.11 -28.83 14.01
C SER A 31 23.27 -27.65 14.96
N GLY A 32 24.05 -27.78 16.03
CA GLY A 32 24.34 -26.68 16.95
C GLY A 32 25.04 -25.49 16.28
N LEU A 33 26.01 -25.76 15.39
CA LEU A 33 26.72 -24.74 14.64
C LEU A 33 25.77 -24.00 13.66
N VAL A 34 24.93 -24.75 12.95
CA VAL A 34 23.94 -24.18 12.05
C VAL A 34 22.93 -23.29 12.81
N THR A 35 22.48 -23.76 13.98
CA THR A 35 21.57 -22.97 14.84
C THR A 35 22.26 -21.70 15.34
N LEU A 36 23.52 -21.79 15.75
CA LEU A 36 24.30 -20.66 16.25
C LEU A 36 24.56 -19.62 15.15
N VAL A 37 24.86 -20.06 13.92
CA VAL A 37 25.02 -19.20 12.75
C VAL A 37 23.67 -18.54 12.38
N ALA A 38 22.58 -19.29 12.44
CA ALA A 38 21.24 -18.74 12.18
C ALA A 38 20.84 -17.68 13.22
N VAL A 39 21.11 -17.93 14.51
CA VAL A 39 20.85 -16.95 15.59
C VAL A 39 21.74 -15.72 15.44
N ALA A 40 23.03 -15.90 15.13
CA ALA A 40 23.96 -14.80 14.88
C ALA A 40 23.54 -13.99 13.65
N TYR A 41 23.10 -14.62 12.58
CA TYR A 41 22.58 -13.97 11.38
C TYR A 41 21.27 -13.19 11.69
N LEU A 42 20.36 -13.78 12.45
CA LEU A 42 19.14 -13.12 12.90
C LEU A 42 19.45 -11.92 13.80
N GLY A 43 20.42 -12.04 14.71
CA GLY A 43 20.89 -10.94 15.54
C GLY A 43 21.55 -9.82 14.72
N PHE A 44 22.40 -10.19 13.75
CA PHE A 44 23.05 -9.25 12.85
C PHE A 44 22.05 -8.58 11.91
N ALA A 45 21.10 -9.32 11.33
CA ALA A 45 20.03 -8.80 10.51
C ALA A 45 19.12 -7.84 11.32
N ALA A 46 18.83 -8.18 12.56
CA ALA A 46 18.11 -7.33 13.50
C ALA A 46 18.88 -6.02 13.80
N MET A 47 20.20 -6.10 13.94
CA MET A 47 21.07 -4.96 14.17
C MET A 47 21.21 -4.08 12.92
N MET A 48 21.31 -4.69 11.70
CA MET A 48 21.46 -3.97 10.43
C MET A 48 20.15 -3.38 9.90
N THR A 49 19.02 -4.01 10.13
CA THR A 49 17.72 -3.48 9.73
C THR A 49 17.19 -2.40 10.68
N GLY A 50 18.00 -2.05 11.73
CA GLY A 50 17.50 -1.25 12.83
C GLY A 50 16.15 -1.86 13.21
N LEU A 51 16.12 -2.92 14.04
CA LEU A 51 14.83 -3.27 14.64
C LEU A 51 14.16 -1.95 14.96
N PRO A 52 12.95 -1.66 14.48
CA PRO A 52 12.20 -0.62 15.11
C PRO A 52 12.00 -1.13 16.55
N PHE A 53 13.00 -0.91 17.37
CA PHE A 53 12.80 -0.70 18.79
C PHE A 53 11.61 0.22 18.78
N MET A 54 10.46 -0.27 19.25
CA MET A 54 9.22 0.50 19.28
C MET A 54 9.67 1.93 19.54
N ALA A 55 9.58 2.81 18.52
CA ALA A 55 9.82 4.21 18.79
C ALA A 55 8.73 4.53 19.79
N GLU A 56 9.09 4.57 21.06
CA GLU A 56 8.20 5.02 22.12
C GLU A 56 7.66 6.34 21.61
N ALA A 57 6.34 6.44 21.57
CA ALA A 57 5.74 7.73 21.25
C ALA A 57 6.46 8.77 22.11
N PRO A 58 6.84 9.93 21.54
CA PRO A 58 7.53 10.96 22.31
C PRO A 58 6.85 11.14 23.66
N ALA A 59 7.62 11.28 24.72
CA ALA A 59 7.06 11.48 26.06
C ALA A 59 6.24 12.79 26.14
N GLY A 60 6.41 13.70 25.17
CA GLY A 60 5.70 14.98 25.04
C GLY A 60 4.52 14.92 24.05
N ASP A 61 3.88 16.06 23.90
CA ASP A 61 2.81 16.29 22.94
C ASP A 61 3.35 16.32 21.51
N PHE A 62 2.61 15.72 20.56
CA PHE A 62 2.99 15.66 19.15
C PHE A 62 1.76 15.67 18.22
N ALA A 63 1.98 15.80 16.92
CA ALA A 63 0.97 15.60 15.89
C ALA A 63 1.11 14.18 15.29
N ALA A 64 0.02 13.43 15.28
CA ALA A 64 -0.02 12.10 14.66
C ALA A 64 -0.22 12.22 13.14
N VAL A 65 0.75 11.75 12.36
CA VAL A 65 0.71 11.86 10.90
C VAL A 65 0.32 10.51 10.29
N VAL A 66 -0.75 10.51 9.51
CA VAL A 66 -1.18 9.38 8.68
C VAL A 66 -0.94 9.75 7.21
N LYS A 67 -0.12 8.95 6.53
CA LYS A 67 0.19 9.16 5.10
C LYS A 67 -0.86 8.53 4.21
N VAL A 68 -1.32 9.30 3.21
CA VAL A 68 -2.19 8.84 2.12
C VAL A 68 -1.41 9.02 0.82
N SER A 69 -0.69 7.98 0.39
CA SER A 69 0.26 8.09 -0.73
C SER A 69 -0.12 7.16 -1.89
N GLY A 70 0.04 7.66 -3.10
CA GLY A 70 -0.22 6.92 -4.33
C GLY A 70 -1.71 6.73 -4.63
N GLU A 71 -2.00 5.77 -5.49
CA GLU A 71 -3.38 5.48 -5.93
C GLU A 71 -4.24 4.90 -4.80
N ILE A 72 -5.44 5.47 -4.60
CA ILE A 72 -6.42 4.99 -3.63
C ILE A 72 -7.20 3.82 -4.23
N GLY A 73 -7.15 2.66 -3.57
CA GLY A 73 -7.83 1.46 -4.09
C GLY A 73 -7.75 0.26 -3.17
N ALA A 74 -8.64 -0.70 -3.36
CA ALA A 74 -8.59 -1.96 -2.65
C ALA A 74 -7.27 -2.70 -2.96
N GLY A 75 -6.54 -3.15 -1.92
CA GLY A 75 -5.25 -3.81 -2.07
C GLY A 75 -4.06 -2.86 -2.33
N LYS A 76 -4.30 -1.56 -2.45
CA LYS A 76 -3.24 -0.54 -2.55
C LYS A 76 -2.76 -0.11 -1.15
N GLU A 77 -1.64 0.62 -1.10
CA GLU A 77 -1.16 1.21 0.15
C GLU A 77 -2.20 2.16 0.75
N ALA A 78 -2.76 3.05 -0.07
CA ALA A 78 -3.87 3.92 0.28
C ALA A 78 -5.22 3.19 0.11
N SER A 79 -5.49 2.21 0.96
CA SER A 79 -6.78 1.52 1.07
C SER A 79 -7.39 1.73 2.45
N TYR A 80 -8.71 1.64 2.54
CA TYR A 80 -9.40 1.69 3.84
C TYR A 80 -8.84 0.66 4.83
N ALA A 81 -8.61 -0.56 4.37
CA ALA A 81 -8.08 -1.64 5.22
C ALA A 81 -6.72 -1.31 5.85
N ASN A 82 -5.86 -0.59 5.13
CA ASN A 82 -4.54 -0.20 5.63
C ASN A 82 -4.58 1.10 6.45
N LEU A 83 -5.42 2.07 6.07
CA LEU A 83 -5.46 3.38 6.72
C LEU A 83 -6.33 3.40 7.98
N ALA A 84 -7.43 2.63 8.03
CA ALA A 84 -8.33 2.62 9.18
C ALA A 84 -7.64 2.29 10.52
N PRO A 85 -6.75 1.28 10.62
CA PRO A 85 -6.03 1.02 11.86
C PRO A 85 -5.09 2.16 12.28
N LEU A 86 -4.49 2.86 11.30
CA LEU A 86 -3.59 3.99 11.56
C LEU A 86 -4.38 5.22 12.03
N LEU A 87 -5.49 5.51 11.35
CA LEU A 87 -6.42 6.56 11.75
C LEU A 87 -6.92 6.32 13.17
N LYS A 88 -7.44 5.12 13.46
CA LYS A 88 -7.88 4.75 14.80
C LYS A 88 -6.79 5.02 15.84
N LYS A 89 -5.57 4.54 15.60
CA LYS A 89 -4.43 4.76 16.49
C LYS A 89 -4.11 6.25 16.67
N ALA A 90 -4.14 7.05 15.60
CA ALA A 90 -3.90 8.49 15.65
C ALA A 90 -4.89 9.20 16.57
N PHE A 91 -6.17 8.85 16.47
CA PHE A 91 -7.22 9.45 17.28
C PHE A 91 -7.21 8.97 18.72
N GLU A 92 -6.89 7.70 18.99
CA GLU A 92 -6.88 7.10 20.33
C GLU A 92 -5.64 7.46 21.15
N THR A 93 -4.56 7.93 20.52
CA THR A 93 -3.31 8.29 21.25
C THR A 93 -3.50 9.59 22.01
N SER A 94 -3.41 9.55 23.34
CA SER A 94 -3.79 10.65 24.25
C SER A 94 -2.90 11.90 24.11
N ASN A 95 -1.59 11.74 23.89
CA ASN A 95 -0.63 12.84 23.72
C ASN A 95 -0.51 13.33 22.27
N ALA A 96 -1.27 12.77 21.33
CA ALA A 96 -1.42 13.36 20.00
C ALA A 96 -2.40 14.54 20.08
N LYS A 97 -1.93 15.77 19.90
CA LYS A 97 -2.74 17.01 19.95
C LYS A 97 -3.66 17.17 18.74
N GLY A 98 -3.33 16.53 17.65
CA GLY A 98 -4.14 16.52 16.43
C GLY A 98 -3.68 15.43 15.48
N VAL A 99 -4.48 15.22 14.43
CA VAL A 99 -4.20 14.27 13.36
C VAL A 99 -3.88 15.03 12.09
N VAL A 100 -2.81 14.63 11.42
CA VAL A 100 -2.44 15.15 10.11
C VAL A 100 -2.66 14.05 9.08
N LEU A 101 -3.45 14.35 8.07
CA LEU A 101 -3.54 13.57 6.84
C LEU A 101 -2.50 14.14 5.86
N LEU A 102 -1.35 13.48 5.75
CA LEU A 102 -0.30 13.89 4.80
C LEU A 102 -0.57 13.19 3.46
N ILE A 103 -1.01 13.97 2.46
CA ILE A 103 -1.60 13.43 1.24
C ILE A 103 -0.73 13.74 0.02
N ASN A 104 -0.30 12.69 -0.68
CA ASN A 104 0.32 12.76 -2.01
C ASN A 104 -0.31 11.70 -2.91
N SER A 105 -1.44 12.02 -3.52
CA SER A 105 -2.24 11.05 -4.24
C SER A 105 -3.03 11.68 -5.41
N PRO A 106 -3.05 11.00 -6.57
CA PRO A 106 -3.88 11.40 -7.71
C PRO A 106 -5.38 11.06 -7.51
N GLY A 107 -5.75 10.43 -6.40
CA GLY A 107 -7.08 9.87 -6.18
C GLY A 107 -7.15 8.38 -6.45
N GLY A 108 -8.32 7.90 -6.84
CA GLY A 108 -8.54 6.47 -7.11
C GLY A 108 -10.01 6.08 -7.01
N THR A 109 -10.30 4.89 -6.50
CA THR A 109 -11.67 4.35 -6.48
C THR A 109 -12.60 5.12 -5.52
N PRO A 110 -13.80 5.52 -5.95
CA PRO A 110 -14.73 6.31 -5.15
C PRO A 110 -15.07 5.64 -3.80
N VAL A 111 -15.31 4.34 -3.79
CA VAL A 111 -15.69 3.60 -2.58
C VAL A 111 -14.60 3.67 -1.52
N GLN A 112 -13.32 3.47 -1.88
CA GLN A 112 -12.24 3.52 -0.89
C GLN A 112 -12.07 4.95 -0.35
N ALA A 113 -12.19 5.96 -1.20
CA ALA A 113 -12.11 7.35 -0.78
C ALA A 113 -13.24 7.72 0.19
N SER A 114 -14.51 7.35 -0.13
CA SER A 114 -15.64 7.57 0.76
C SER A 114 -15.50 6.84 2.10
N LEU A 115 -15.10 5.56 2.10
CA LEU A 115 -14.92 4.81 3.36
C LEU A 115 -13.88 5.46 4.27
N ILE A 116 -12.79 5.98 3.69
CA ILE A 116 -11.73 6.66 4.47
C ILE A 116 -12.25 7.99 4.99
N HIS A 117 -12.92 8.78 4.14
CA HIS A 117 -13.54 10.05 4.51
C HIS A 117 -14.52 9.88 5.68
N ASP A 118 -15.51 9.00 5.52
CA ASP A 118 -16.56 8.78 6.51
C ASP A 118 -15.99 8.31 7.85
N TYR A 119 -14.96 7.46 7.80
CA TYR A 119 -14.29 6.99 9.01
C TYR A 119 -13.52 8.11 9.72
N ILE A 120 -12.88 9.04 8.99
CA ILE A 120 -12.23 10.21 9.59
C ILE A 120 -13.28 11.09 10.28
N VAL A 121 -14.42 11.34 9.63
CA VAL A 121 -15.53 12.13 10.20
C VAL A 121 -16.07 11.46 11.46
N GLU A 122 -16.27 10.14 11.45
CA GLU A 122 -16.69 9.36 12.63
C GLU A 122 -15.69 9.52 13.79
N LEU A 123 -14.41 9.29 13.53
CA LEU A 123 -13.35 9.40 14.54
C LEU A 123 -13.21 10.83 15.08
N LYS A 124 -13.30 11.83 14.21
CA LYS A 124 -13.26 13.25 14.58
C LYS A 124 -14.41 13.60 15.53
N THR A 125 -15.61 13.16 15.19
CA THR A 125 -16.78 13.36 16.05
C THR A 125 -16.66 12.65 17.39
N LYS A 126 -16.18 11.42 17.40
CA LYS A 126 -16.03 10.60 18.61
C LYS A 126 -14.96 11.11 19.57
N HIS A 127 -13.80 11.52 19.03
CA HIS A 127 -12.64 11.89 19.84
C HIS A 127 -12.47 13.39 20.04
N GLN A 128 -13.24 14.22 19.33
CA GLN A 128 -13.15 15.70 19.35
C GLN A 128 -11.71 16.21 19.14
N LYS A 129 -10.96 15.50 18.30
CA LYS A 129 -9.56 15.79 18.01
C LYS A 129 -9.46 16.53 16.68
N PRO A 130 -8.73 17.66 16.60
CA PRO A 130 -8.61 18.44 15.38
C PRO A 130 -7.82 17.67 14.30
N VAL A 131 -8.22 17.86 13.06
CA VAL A 131 -7.65 17.20 11.87
C VAL A 131 -7.23 18.25 10.85
N ILE A 132 -6.01 18.17 10.37
CA ILE A 132 -5.56 18.96 9.20
C ILE A 132 -5.19 18.02 8.07
N ALA A 133 -5.49 18.39 6.84
CA ALA A 133 -4.96 17.75 5.64
C ALA A 133 -3.82 18.60 5.09
N VAL A 134 -2.69 17.97 4.80
CA VAL A 134 -1.53 18.64 4.18
C VAL A 134 -1.26 17.97 2.84
N GLY A 135 -1.49 18.72 1.75
CA GLY A 135 -1.20 18.27 0.39
C GLY A 135 0.29 18.43 0.06
N GLU A 136 0.89 17.36 -0.45
CA GLU A 136 2.24 17.39 -1.03
C GLU A 136 2.14 17.72 -2.53
N ASP A 137 2.66 16.88 -3.45
CA ASP A 137 2.64 17.18 -4.88
C ASP A 137 1.22 17.14 -5.47
N MET A 138 0.41 16.16 -5.05
CA MET A 138 -0.93 15.91 -5.58
C MET A 138 -1.97 15.73 -4.46
N LEU A 139 -3.07 16.48 -4.58
CA LEU A 139 -4.24 16.43 -3.71
C LEU A 139 -5.51 16.43 -4.57
N THR A 140 -5.70 15.38 -5.38
CA THR A 140 -6.69 15.39 -6.45
C THR A 140 -7.72 14.26 -6.37
N SER A 141 -8.93 14.50 -6.91
CA SER A 141 -9.99 13.49 -7.05
C SER A 141 -10.33 12.80 -5.71
N GLY A 142 -10.30 11.48 -5.62
CA GLY A 142 -10.56 10.75 -4.37
C GLY A 142 -9.67 11.15 -3.20
N ALA A 143 -8.46 11.66 -3.45
CA ALA A 143 -7.59 12.20 -2.40
C ALA A 143 -8.13 13.52 -1.84
N TYR A 144 -8.70 14.35 -2.70
CA TYR A 144 -9.41 15.57 -2.27
C TYR A 144 -10.68 15.23 -1.48
N LEU A 145 -11.42 14.19 -1.89
CA LEU A 145 -12.57 13.68 -1.12
C LEU A 145 -12.18 13.27 0.30
N ILE A 146 -11.01 12.66 0.50
CA ILE A 146 -10.48 12.36 1.84
C ILE A 146 -10.10 13.64 2.59
N ALA A 147 -9.47 14.59 1.90
CA ALA A 147 -8.98 15.83 2.52
C ALA A 147 -10.11 16.70 3.08
N VAL A 148 -11.27 16.72 2.46
CA VAL A 148 -12.39 17.57 2.92
C VAL A 148 -12.96 17.14 4.27
N ALA A 149 -12.69 15.92 4.74
CA ALA A 149 -13.00 15.48 6.11
C ALA A 149 -12.20 16.25 7.19
N ALA A 150 -11.11 16.93 6.81
CA ALA A 150 -10.29 17.71 7.74
C ALA A 150 -10.92 19.08 8.07
N ASP A 151 -10.52 19.66 9.20
CA ASP A 151 -10.96 21.00 9.59
C ASP A 151 -10.30 22.08 8.73
N THR A 152 -9.04 21.83 8.32
CA THR A 152 -8.25 22.75 7.48
C THR A 152 -7.45 21.96 6.47
N ILE A 153 -7.40 22.46 5.24
CA ILE A 153 -6.59 21.92 4.15
C ILE A 153 -5.47 22.90 3.84
N VAL A 154 -4.23 22.43 4.00
CA VAL A 154 -2.99 23.18 3.76
C VAL A 154 -2.26 22.56 2.58
N ALA A 155 -1.70 23.36 1.69
CA ALA A 155 -0.88 22.83 0.60
C ALA A 155 0.25 23.81 0.21
N ASN A 156 1.26 23.30 -0.51
CA ASN A 156 2.27 24.16 -1.11
C ASN A 156 1.66 24.94 -2.30
N ARG A 157 2.21 26.10 -2.63
CA ARG A 157 1.77 26.89 -3.79
C ARG A 157 1.78 26.14 -5.12
N SER A 158 2.65 25.15 -5.26
CA SER A 158 2.80 24.32 -6.47
C SER A 158 2.05 23.00 -6.39
N THR A 159 1.41 22.67 -5.27
CA THR A 159 0.56 21.47 -5.15
C THR A 159 -0.54 21.51 -6.20
N VAL A 160 -0.80 20.40 -6.86
CA VAL A 160 -1.95 20.25 -7.75
C VAL A 160 -3.13 19.74 -6.94
N ALA A 161 -4.20 20.54 -6.83
CA ALA A 161 -5.39 20.22 -6.03
C ALA A 161 -6.68 20.26 -6.86
N GLY A 162 -7.74 19.60 -6.37
CA GLY A 162 -9.07 19.60 -6.99
C GLY A 162 -9.37 18.31 -7.76
N SER A 163 -9.60 18.39 -9.07
CA SER A 163 -10.06 17.25 -9.89
C SER A 163 -11.34 16.61 -9.34
N ILE A 164 -12.33 17.47 -8.99
CA ILE A 164 -13.63 17.01 -8.49
C ILE A 164 -14.47 16.54 -9.68
N GLY A 165 -14.30 15.26 -10.00
CA GLY A 165 -14.90 14.64 -11.16
C GLY A 165 -14.75 13.12 -11.13
N VAL A 166 -15.47 12.44 -12.03
CA VAL A 166 -15.44 10.98 -12.16
C VAL A 166 -15.18 10.60 -13.61
N ILE A 167 -14.26 9.70 -13.82
CA ILE A 167 -13.88 9.20 -15.15
C ILE A 167 -14.03 7.67 -15.20
N SER A 168 -14.50 7.17 -16.34
CA SER A 168 -14.35 5.76 -16.73
C SER A 168 -13.68 5.72 -18.09
N ALA A 169 -12.49 5.18 -18.17
CA ALA A 169 -11.71 5.11 -19.39
C ALA A 169 -11.43 3.64 -19.75
N GLY A 170 -11.38 3.34 -21.04
CA GLY A 170 -11.08 2.01 -21.56
C GLY A 170 -10.79 2.06 -23.06
N PHE A 171 -10.40 0.91 -23.60
CA PHE A 171 -10.14 0.72 -25.03
C PHE A 171 -11.24 -0.15 -25.64
N GLY A 172 -11.57 0.07 -26.92
CA GLY A 172 -12.43 -0.79 -27.72
C GLY A 172 -11.61 -1.53 -28.78
N PHE A 173 -11.73 -2.85 -28.81
CA PHE A 173 -10.96 -3.71 -29.73
C PHE A 173 -11.81 -4.32 -30.84
N THR A 174 -13.10 -3.99 -30.97
CA THR A 174 -14.05 -4.56 -31.92
C THR A 174 -13.54 -4.48 -33.36
N GLY A 175 -13.08 -3.30 -33.80
CA GLY A 175 -12.57 -3.14 -35.18
C GLY A 175 -11.24 -3.85 -35.45
N LEU A 176 -10.40 -4.07 -34.42
CA LEU A 176 -9.18 -4.88 -34.54
C LEU A 176 -9.54 -6.36 -34.72
N MET A 177 -10.49 -6.86 -33.92
CA MET A 177 -10.95 -8.26 -34.00
C MET A 177 -11.55 -8.56 -35.39
N GLU A 178 -12.36 -7.64 -35.93
CA GLU A 178 -12.93 -7.76 -37.26
C GLU A 178 -11.84 -7.88 -38.34
N LYS A 179 -10.80 -7.02 -38.28
CA LYS A 179 -9.67 -7.08 -39.23
C LYS A 179 -8.85 -8.37 -39.12
N LEU A 180 -8.82 -8.99 -37.98
CA LEU A 180 -8.10 -10.27 -37.73
C LEU A 180 -8.97 -11.50 -37.97
N GLY A 181 -10.26 -11.34 -38.33
CA GLY A 181 -11.19 -12.43 -38.50
C GLY A 181 -11.52 -13.15 -37.18
N ILE A 182 -11.41 -12.47 -36.04
CA ILE A 182 -11.72 -13.02 -34.71
C ILE A 182 -13.17 -12.73 -34.37
N GLU A 183 -13.94 -13.78 -34.13
CA GLU A 183 -15.33 -13.69 -33.70
C GLU A 183 -15.44 -13.82 -32.18
N ARG A 184 -16.09 -12.86 -31.52
CA ARG A 184 -16.43 -12.96 -30.10
C ARG A 184 -17.83 -13.52 -29.92
N ARG A 185 -17.94 -14.61 -29.20
CA ARG A 185 -19.21 -15.27 -28.88
C ARG A 185 -19.55 -15.06 -27.42
N VAL A 186 -20.51 -14.20 -27.13
CA VAL A 186 -20.96 -13.87 -25.78
C VAL A 186 -22.43 -14.22 -25.65
N ALA A 187 -22.76 -14.96 -24.61
CA ALA A 187 -24.15 -15.18 -24.18
C ALA A 187 -24.35 -14.57 -22.80
N THR A 188 -25.33 -13.70 -22.63
CA THR A 188 -25.62 -13.06 -21.35
C THR A 188 -27.06 -13.33 -20.93
N ALA A 189 -27.26 -13.46 -19.63
CA ALA A 189 -28.57 -13.33 -19.02
C ALA A 189 -28.63 -11.95 -18.32
N GLY A 190 -29.43 -11.04 -18.86
CA GLY A 190 -29.47 -9.63 -18.49
C GLY A 190 -28.80 -8.73 -19.53
N GLU A 191 -29.56 -7.78 -20.06
CA GLU A 191 -29.17 -6.91 -21.19
C GLU A 191 -27.90 -6.07 -20.96
N SER A 192 -27.62 -5.69 -19.71
CA SER A 192 -26.48 -4.84 -19.38
C SER A 192 -25.29 -5.59 -18.79
N LYS A 193 -25.29 -6.93 -18.89
CA LYS A 193 -24.23 -7.73 -18.24
C LYS A 193 -22.85 -7.54 -18.86
N ASN A 194 -22.78 -7.07 -20.09
CA ASN A 194 -21.57 -6.78 -20.85
C ASN A 194 -21.31 -5.27 -21.05
N LEU A 195 -21.88 -4.41 -20.20
CA LEU A 195 -21.84 -2.95 -20.31
C LEU A 195 -20.45 -2.35 -20.63
N LEU A 196 -19.37 -2.92 -20.10
CA LEU A 196 -18.01 -2.40 -20.28
C LEU A 196 -17.11 -3.39 -21.03
N ASP A 197 -17.69 -4.25 -21.86
CA ASP A 197 -16.92 -5.21 -22.65
C ASP A 197 -16.10 -4.52 -23.75
N PRO A 198 -14.74 -4.52 -23.66
CA PRO A 198 -13.90 -3.85 -24.64
C PRO A 198 -13.85 -4.56 -26.00
N PHE A 199 -14.33 -5.80 -26.06
CA PHE A 199 -14.32 -6.63 -27.26
C PHE A 199 -15.70 -6.73 -27.92
N GLY A 200 -16.73 -6.15 -27.32
CA GLY A 200 -18.08 -6.07 -27.86
C GLY A 200 -18.38 -4.70 -28.48
N PRO A 201 -19.39 -4.61 -29.36
CA PRO A 201 -19.85 -3.34 -29.86
C PRO A 201 -20.49 -2.53 -28.73
N ARG A 202 -20.17 -1.25 -28.66
CA ARG A 202 -20.76 -0.33 -27.69
C ARG A 202 -22.10 0.20 -28.23
N THR A 203 -23.17 -0.07 -27.54
CA THR A 203 -24.52 0.39 -27.90
C THR A 203 -24.81 1.79 -27.33
N GLU A 204 -25.81 2.47 -27.87
CA GLU A 204 -26.30 3.73 -27.34
C GLU A 204 -26.84 3.57 -25.90
N THR A 205 -27.53 2.46 -25.64
CA THR A 205 -28.00 2.09 -24.30
C THR A 205 -26.85 1.96 -23.30
N ASP A 206 -25.72 1.38 -23.69
CA ASP A 206 -24.53 1.26 -22.85
C ASP A 206 -23.95 2.63 -22.50
N VAL A 207 -23.91 3.54 -23.47
CA VAL A 207 -23.45 4.92 -23.26
C VAL A 207 -24.33 5.63 -22.23
N VAL A 208 -25.65 5.54 -22.39
CA VAL A 208 -26.61 6.17 -21.46
C VAL A 208 -26.48 5.59 -20.06
N ARG A 209 -26.41 4.29 -19.92
CA ARG A 209 -26.28 3.61 -18.61
C ARG A 209 -24.95 3.93 -17.92
N GLN A 210 -23.84 3.92 -18.66
CA GLN A 210 -22.53 4.28 -18.14
C GLN A 210 -22.52 5.72 -17.66
N LYS A 211 -23.08 6.65 -18.45
CA LYS A 211 -23.16 8.06 -18.09
C LYS A 211 -23.98 8.26 -16.81
N ALA A 212 -25.13 7.63 -16.70
CA ALA A 212 -25.98 7.71 -15.51
C ALA A 212 -25.25 7.19 -14.24
N LEU A 213 -24.46 6.11 -14.35
CA LEU A 213 -23.64 5.62 -13.25
C LEU A 213 -22.57 6.64 -12.82
N LEU A 214 -21.86 7.23 -13.78
CA LEU A 214 -20.83 8.24 -13.49
C LEU A 214 -21.44 9.49 -12.87
N GLU A 215 -22.61 9.95 -13.36
CA GLU A 215 -23.34 11.10 -12.82
C GLU A 215 -23.78 10.86 -11.37
N ALA A 216 -24.24 9.66 -11.03
CA ALA A 216 -24.63 9.32 -9.65
C ALA A 216 -23.42 9.35 -8.69
N ILE A 217 -22.28 8.80 -9.11
CA ILE A 217 -21.05 8.84 -8.31
C ILE A 217 -20.55 10.28 -8.17
N HIS A 218 -20.60 11.05 -9.26
CA HIS A 218 -20.18 12.45 -9.25
C HIS A 218 -21.09 13.34 -8.38
N ALA A 219 -22.41 13.10 -8.39
CA ALA A 219 -23.34 13.80 -7.51
C ALA A 219 -22.96 13.59 -6.04
N HIS A 220 -22.72 12.34 -5.63
CA HIS A 220 -22.24 12.04 -4.27
C HIS A 220 -20.95 12.78 -3.92
N PHE A 221 -19.97 12.81 -4.83
CA PHE A 221 -18.72 13.55 -4.61
C PHE A 221 -18.96 15.05 -4.42
N LYS A 222 -19.77 15.64 -5.29
CA LYS A 222 -20.13 17.07 -5.19
C LYS A 222 -20.84 17.39 -3.87
N ASP A 223 -21.80 16.57 -3.48
CA ASP A 223 -22.57 16.75 -2.25
C ASP A 223 -21.66 16.71 -1.02
N THR A 224 -20.75 15.73 -0.94
CA THR A 224 -19.78 15.61 0.15
C THR A 224 -18.86 16.84 0.22
N VAL A 225 -18.27 17.24 -0.92
CA VAL A 225 -17.39 18.42 -0.96
C VAL A 225 -18.15 19.69 -0.57
N THR A 226 -19.37 19.88 -1.07
CA THR A 226 -20.20 21.05 -0.74
C THR A 226 -20.58 21.07 0.74
N GLN A 227 -20.91 19.93 1.31
CA GLN A 227 -21.24 19.81 2.73
C GLN A 227 -20.04 20.15 3.62
N ASP A 228 -18.87 19.62 3.32
CA ASP A 228 -17.71 19.74 4.20
C ASP A 228 -16.97 21.08 4.03
N ARG A 229 -16.93 21.61 2.81
CA ARG A 229 -16.32 22.90 2.54
C ARG A 229 -17.26 24.07 2.85
N GLY A 230 -18.55 23.91 2.64
CA GLY A 230 -19.56 24.92 2.90
C GLY A 230 -19.27 26.25 2.19
N GLU A 231 -19.37 27.34 2.93
CA GLU A 231 -19.16 28.71 2.42
C GLU A 231 -17.69 29.00 2.00
N ARG A 232 -16.75 28.12 2.30
CA ARG A 232 -15.36 28.26 1.87
C ARG A 232 -15.18 28.10 0.36
N LEU A 233 -16.09 27.36 -0.31
CA LEU A 233 -16.05 27.19 -1.76
C LEU A 233 -16.61 28.39 -2.50
N ASN A 234 -15.88 28.86 -3.50
CA ASN A 234 -16.45 29.78 -4.50
C ASN A 234 -17.17 28.95 -5.57
N LEU A 235 -18.47 28.76 -5.37
CA LEU A 235 -19.33 27.96 -6.26
C LEU A 235 -19.48 28.56 -7.66
N GLU A 236 -19.18 29.85 -7.86
CA GLU A 236 -19.18 30.51 -9.16
C GLU A 236 -17.94 30.20 -10.00
N THR A 237 -16.98 29.44 -9.43
CA THR A 237 -15.75 29.10 -10.13
C THR A 237 -16.00 28.13 -11.27
N ALA A 238 -15.71 28.56 -12.49
CA ALA A 238 -15.83 27.73 -13.68
C ALA A 238 -14.97 26.47 -13.56
N GLY A 239 -15.57 25.31 -13.84
CA GLY A 239 -14.86 24.01 -13.77
C GLY A 239 -14.73 23.40 -12.39
N LEU A 240 -15.23 24.04 -11.32
CA LEU A 240 -15.10 23.55 -9.94
C LEU A 240 -15.49 22.07 -9.80
N PHE A 241 -16.60 21.69 -10.38
CA PHE A 241 -17.14 20.34 -10.36
C PHE A 241 -17.02 19.60 -11.71
N GLU A 242 -16.16 20.10 -12.61
CA GLU A 242 -15.94 19.52 -13.94
C GLU A 242 -14.58 18.81 -14.06
N GLY A 243 -13.95 18.48 -12.93
CA GLY A 243 -12.67 17.82 -12.89
C GLY A 243 -11.47 18.75 -13.12
N ALA A 244 -11.64 20.06 -13.04
CA ALA A 244 -10.52 20.99 -13.15
C ALA A 244 -9.54 20.83 -11.97
N VAL A 245 -8.29 21.20 -12.21
CA VAL A 245 -7.22 21.22 -11.22
C VAL A 245 -6.62 22.62 -11.11
N TRP A 246 -6.13 22.93 -9.94
CA TRP A 246 -5.53 24.23 -9.60
C TRP A 246 -4.18 24.03 -8.94
N THR A 247 -3.27 24.97 -9.16
CA THR A 247 -2.09 25.09 -8.27
C THR A 247 -2.55 25.56 -6.88
N GLY A 248 -1.73 25.34 -5.84
CA GLY A 248 -2.08 25.74 -4.48
C GLY A 248 -2.47 27.22 -4.39
N ASP A 249 -1.75 28.14 -5.06
CA ASP A 249 -2.12 29.57 -5.09
C ASP A 249 -3.54 29.80 -5.65
N GLN A 250 -3.88 29.11 -6.73
CA GLN A 250 -5.21 29.19 -7.34
C GLN A 250 -6.27 28.49 -6.47
N ALA A 251 -5.91 27.35 -5.86
CA ALA A 251 -6.81 26.54 -5.03
C ALA A 251 -7.28 27.28 -3.77
N VAL A 252 -6.44 28.17 -3.19
CA VAL A 252 -6.86 29.08 -2.12
C VAL A 252 -7.94 30.06 -2.63
N ALA A 253 -7.70 30.67 -3.79
CA ALA A 253 -8.62 31.68 -4.34
C ALA A 253 -10.00 31.11 -4.66
N VAL A 254 -10.08 29.82 -5.05
CA VAL A 254 -11.34 29.12 -5.35
C VAL A 254 -11.93 28.39 -4.13
N GLY A 255 -11.24 28.39 -3.00
CA GLY A 255 -11.71 27.78 -1.77
C GLY A 255 -11.55 26.24 -1.72
N VAL A 256 -10.79 25.66 -2.65
CA VAL A 256 -10.48 24.23 -2.65
C VAL A 256 -9.53 23.86 -1.50
N ILE A 257 -8.58 24.74 -1.17
CA ILE A 257 -7.77 24.65 0.05
C ILE A 257 -7.93 25.93 0.91
N ASP A 258 -7.53 25.85 2.17
CA ASP A 258 -7.72 26.97 3.10
C ASP A 258 -6.51 27.90 3.15
N GLU A 259 -5.29 27.35 3.08
CA GLU A 259 -4.08 28.13 3.22
C GLU A 259 -2.85 27.49 2.55
N LEU A 260 -1.87 28.33 2.27
CA LEU A 260 -0.57 27.90 1.79
C LEU A 260 0.36 27.56 2.97
N GLY A 261 1.07 26.44 2.87
CA GLY A 261 1.99 26.03 3.92
C GLY A 261 2.66 24.69 3.64
N ASN A 262 3.20 24.13 4.69
CA ASN A 262 3.83 22.81 4.72
C ASN A 262 3.49 22.09 6.04
N LEU A 263 3.91 20.83 6.16
CA LEU A 263 3.61 20.02 7.33
C LEU A 263 4.02 20.66 8.64
N GLN A 264 5.27 21.13 8.74
CA GLN A 264 5.84 21.67 9.99
C GLN A 264 5.13 22.97 10.41
N GLY A 265 4.93 23.88 9.45
CA GLY A 265 4.22 25.14 9.69
C GLY A 265 2.76 24.92 10.10
N ALA A 266 2.07 23.99 9.43
CA ALA A 266 0.69 23.64 9.72
C ALA A 266 0.56 23.03 11.13
N VAL A 267 1.40 22.06 11.49
CA VAL A 267 1.41 21.43 12.81
C VAL A 267 1.63 22.45 13.92
N LYS A 268 2.63 23.31 13.76
CA LYS A 268 2.92 24.37 14.74
C LYS A 268 1.76 25.35 14.88
N LYS A 269 1.19 25.79 13.76
CA LYS A 269 0.08 26.76 13.74
C LYS A 269 -1.20 26.23 14.36
N HIS A 270 -1.60 25.00 13.99
CA HIS A 270 -2.91 24.45 14.34
C HIS A 270 -2.91 23.62 15.63
N PHE A 271 -1.78 23.00 15.99
CA PHE A 271 -1.71 22.14 17.16
C PHE A 271 -0.78 22.66 18.27
N GLY A 272 0.04 23.67 17.99
CA GLY A 272 0.96 24.26 18.96
C GLY A 272 2.13 23.35 19.34
N VAL A 273 2.43 22.32 18.54
CA VAL A 273 3.52 21.36 18.76
C VAL A 273 4.51 21.40 17.60
N ASP A 274 5.77 21.06 17.85
CA ASP A 274 6.81 20.97 16.83
C ASP A 274 7.06 19.50 16.40
N GLU A 275 6.75 18.54 17.29
CA GLU A 275 7.00 17.12 17.06
C GLU A 275 5.90 16.44 16.23
N THR A 276 6.31 15.57 15.31
CA THR A 276 5.40 14.78 14.49
C THR A 276 5.76 13.30 14.57
N VAL A 277 4.76 12.43 14.69
CA VAL A 277 4.93 10.98 14.66
C VAL A 277 4.20 10.40 13.46
N VAL A 278 4.95 9.87 12.51
CA VAL A 278 4.38 9.18 11.35
C VAL A 278 3.95 7.78 11.75
N LEU A 279 2.66 7.51 11.64
CA LEU A 279 2.12 6.18 11.89
C LEU A 279 2.27 5.34 10.62
N ALA A 280 2.92 4.18 10.76
CA ALA A 280 3.11 3.22 9.67
C ALA A 280 2.42 1.90 10.01
N PRO A 281 1.95 1.13 9.00
CA PRO A 281 1.45 -0.21 9.22
C PRO A 281 2.52 -1.06 9.90
N GLN A 282 2.14 -1.77 10.95
CA GLN A 282 3.02 -2.79 11.54
C GLN A 282 3.13 -3.93 10.53
N LYS A 283 4.20 -3.93 9.72
CA LYS A 283 4.52 -5.10 8.90
C LYS A 283 4.92 -6.22 9.85
N PRO A 284 4.22 -7.35 9.87
CA PRO A 284 4.63 -8.45 10.71
C PRO A 284 6.05 -8.88 10.29
N MET A 285 7.00 -8.74 11.19
CA MET A 285 8.43 -8.99 10.98
C MET A 285 8.69 -10.38 10.39
N PHE A 286 7.83 -11.35 10.75
CA PHE A 286 7.86 -12.72 10.28
C PHE A 286 7.56 -12.85 8.77
N SER A 287 6.70 -12.00 8.18
CA SER A 287 6.40 -12.03 6.74
C SER A 287 7.55 -11.47 5.88
N ALA A 288 8.29 -10.49 6.39
CA ALA A 288 9.49 -9.97 5.71
C ALA A 288 10.65 -11.01 5.77
N LEU A 289 10.77 -11.70 6.91
CA LEU A 289 11.75 -12.78 7.11
C LEU A 289 11.45 -13.97 6.19
N LEU A 290 10.18 -14.40 6.09
CA LEU A 290 9.77 -15.49 5.20
C LEU A 290 9.96 -15.14 3.72
N LYS A 291 9.71 -13.90 3.30
CA LYS A 291 9.98 -13.47 1.92
C LYS A 291 11.47 -13.46 1.60
N GLY A 292 12.32 -12.99 2.51
CA GLY A 292 13.78 -13.04 2.35
C GLY A 292 14.30 -14.47 2.31
N PHE A 293 13.76 -15.35 3.15
CA PHE A 293 14.16 -16.77 3.20
C PHE A 293 13.70 -17.56 1.97
N SER A 294 12.47 -17.32 1.46
CA SER A 294 11.96 -18.00 0.26
C SER A 294 12.73 -17.63 -1.00
N LEU A 295 13.17 -16.38 -1.15
CA LEU A 295 13.99 -15.94 -2.28
C LEU A 295 15.38 -16.57 -2.26
N SER A 296 16.04 -16.64 -1.08
CA SER A 296 17.38 -17.23 -0.96
C SER A 296 17.37 -18.76 -1.09
N VAL A 297 16.32 -19.46 -0.65
CA VAL A 297 16.19 -20.92 -0.80
C VAL A 297 15.84 -21.30 -2.23
N SER A 298 15.01 -20.53 -2.93
CA SER A 298 14.70 -20.80 -4.34
C SER A 298 15.91 -20.63 -5.24
N ASP A 299 16.73 -19.59 -5.02
CA ASP A 299 17.97 -19.37 -5.79
C ASP A 299 19.02 -20.44 -5.50
N ALA A 300 19.18 -20.86 -4.24
CA ALA A 300 20.10 -21.95 -3.86
C ALA A 300 19.67 -23.30 -4.44
N LEU A 301 18.35 -23.60 -4.46
CA LEU A 301 17.81 -24.82 -5.08
C LEU A 301 17.97 -24.81 -6.60
N VAL A 302 17.71 -23.68 -7.26
CA VAL A 302 17.88 -23.57 -8.71
C VAL A 302 19.36 -23.74 -9.09
N GLN A 303 20.32 -23.16 -8.35
CA GLN A 303 21.75 -23.36 -8.60
C GLN A 303 22.25 -24.77 -8.32
N THR A 304 21.61 -25.50 -7.37
CA THR A 304 22.05 -26.87 -7.01
C THR A 304 21.42 -27.94 -7.90
N LEU A 305 20.22 -27.69 -8.43
CA LEU A 305 19.45 -28.62 -9.26
C LEU A 305 19.57 -28.37 -10.77
N ALA A 306 20.18 -27.24 -11.19
CA ALA A 306 20.46 -27.01 -12.60
C ALA A 306 21.45 -28.07 -13.10
N PRO A 307 21.09 -28.90 -14.10
CA PRO A 307 22.02 -29.86 -14.67
C PRO A 307 23.22 -29.08 -15.26
N ARG A 308 24.42 -29.41 -14.79
CA ARG A 308 25.65 -28.91 -15.40
C ARG A 308 25.73 -29.51 -16.81
N GLY A 309 25.30 -28.71 -17.79
CA GLY A 309 25.48 -29.07 -19.20
C GLY A 309 26.96 -29.30 -19.52
N PRO A 310 27.27 -30.19 -20.49
CA PRO A 310 28.66 -30.50 -20.86
C PRO A 310 29.31 -29.18 -21.36
N GLN A 311 30.47 -28.85 -20.80
CA GLN A 311 31.32 -27.77 -21.31
C GLN A 311 31.80 -28.14 -22.70
N ALA A 312 31.33 -27.45 -23.73
CA ALA A 312 31.87 -27.59 -25.06
C ALA A 312 33.30 -27.03 -25.07
N LEU A 313 34.27 -27.93 -25.19
CA LEU A 313 35.65 -27.61 -25.51
C LEU A 313 35.67 -27.09 -26.95
N TYR A 314 35.82 -25.78 -27.16
CA TYR A 314 36.17 -25.23 -28.46
C TYR A 314 37.65 -25.54 -28.74
N TYR A 315 37.88 -26.51 -29.60
CA TYR A 315 39.16 -26.63 -30.30
C TYR A 315 39.28 -25.51 -31.30
N THR A 316 40.26 -24.63 -31.12
CA THR A 316 40.72 -23.74 -32.17
C THR A 316 41.73 -24.53 -33.05
N GLU A 317 41.31 -24.86 -34.27
CA GLU A 317 42.25 -25.17 -35.35
C GLU A 317 42.51 -23.94 -36.23
N ARG A 318 43.75 -23.81 -36.65
CA ARG A 318 44.48 -22.77 -37.32
C ARG A 318 43.79 -22.15 -38.57
#